data_06d4046d18c71a53bf52d0cf66a61e39
#
_entry.id   06d4046d18c71a53bf52d0cf66a61e39
#
_cell.length_a   1.000
_cell.length_b   1.000
_cell.length_c   1.000
_cell.angle_alpha   90.00
_cell.angle_beta   90.00
_cell.angle_gamma   90.00
#
_symmetry.space_group_name_H-M   'P 1'
#
loop_
_entity.id
_entity.type
_entity.pdbx_description
1 polymer ?
#
loop_
_entity_poly.entity_id
_entity_poly.type
_entity_poly.pdbx_seq_one_letter_code
_entity_poly.pdbx_strand_id
1 'polypeptide(L)'
;MDNKVVEELKEILLGKLNNVEAIVLFGSYSRGKEKFDSDIDVAIKLSKPLEKENIISLKNEIEEILGIDVHLIDLYSINEDFRYEILISGKTLYCKNEYEFEMYKLKCFSEYLMFSEDRKPIIDKVKNGGTLYGKWASYIQ
;
A
#
# COMPACT_ATOMS: atom_id res chain seq x y z
N MET A 1 -13.32 -13.04 10.09
CA MET A 1 -12.61 -11.86 9.64
C MET A 1 -12.80 -10.72 10.62
N ASP A 2 -11.77 -10.12 11.03
CA ASP A 2 -11.87 -9.13 12.07
C ASP A 2 -11.74 -7.72 11.52
N ASN A 3 -12.84 -7.21 10.99
CA ASN A 3 -12.93 -5.82 10.55
C ASN A 3 -12.68 -4.83 11.68
N LYS A 4 -12.93 -5.25 12.90
CA LYS A 4 -12.72 -4.43 14.08
C LYS A 4 -11.25 -4.08 14.28
N VAL A 5 -10.36 -5.05 14.09
CA VAL A 5 -8.93 -4.83 14.21
C VAL A 5 -8.46 -3.84 13.14
N VAL A 6 -8.95 -4.00 11.92
CA VAL A 6 -8.61 -3.13 10.81
C VAL A 6 -9.09 -1.69 11.08
N GLU A 7 -10.30 -1.54 11.59
CA GLU A 7 -10.82 -0.22 11.93
C GLU A 7 -10.04 0.42 13.07
N GLU A 8 -9.66 -0.35 14.08
CA GLU A 8 -8.83 0.16 15.17
C GLU A 8 -7.47 0.61 14.64
N LEU A 9 -6.86 -0.16 13.74
CA LEU A 9 -5.59 0.20 13.13
C LEU A 9 -5.71 1.54 12.41
N LYS A 10 -6.75 1.72 11.62
CA LYS A 10 -6.98 2.97 10.90
C LYS A 10 -7.11 4.14 11.87
N GLU A 11 -7.88 3.98 12.93
CA GLU A 11 -8.09 5.04 13.90
C GLU A 11 -6.79 5.38 14.64
N ILE A 12 -5.99 4.39 14.99
CA ILE A 12 -4.71 4.63 15.65
C ILE A 12 -3.79 5.44 14.75
N LEU A 13 -3.67 5.04 13.48
CA LEU A 13 -2.82 5.74 12.53
C LEU A 13 -3.27 7.19 12.33
N LEU A 14 -4.56 7.41 12.17
CA LEU A 14 -5.09 8.75 11.97
C LEU A 14 -4.97 9.61 13.23
N GLY A 15 -5.00 8.99 14.40
CA GLY A 15 -4.85 9.72 15.65
C GLY A 15 -3.42 10.08 16.00
N LYS A 16 -2.46 9.24 15.59
CA LYS A 16 -1.05 9.46 15.93
C LYS A 16 -0.30 10.27 14.88
N LEU A 17 -0.81 10.31 13.65
CA LEU A 17 -0.19 11.05 12.55
C LEU A 17 -1.17 12.10 12.05
N ASN A 18 -0.66 13.30 11.79
CA ASN A 18 -1.50 14.40 11.33
C ASN A 18 -1.39 14.70 9.84
N ASN A 19 -0.59 13.91 9.13
CA ASN A 19 -0.32 14.17 7.71
C ASN A 19 -0.57 12.93 6.85
N VAL A 20 -1.50 12.08 7.24
CA VAL A 20 -1.83 10.87 6.49
C VAL A 20 -2.65 11.23 5.27
N GLU A 21 -2.18 10.82 4.10
CA GLU A 21 -2.91 11.01 2.85
C GLU A 21 -3.61 9.73 2.41
N ALA A 22 -3.05 8.58 2.73
CA ALA A 22 -3.70 7.30 2.43
C ALA A 22 -3.17 6.20 3.33
N ILE A 23 -4.00 5.18 3.53
CA ILE A 23 -3.64 3.95 4.25
C ILE A 23 -4.08 2.80 3.38
N VAL A 24 -3.14 1.89 3.08
CA VAL A 24 -3.40 0.74 2.20
C VAL A 24 -3.07 -0.54 2.94
N LEU A 25 -4.04 -1.43 3.02
CA LEU A 25 -3.87 -2.76 3.59
C LEU A 25 -3.41 -3.69 2.48
N PHE A 26 -2.35 -4.46 2.71
CA PHE A 26 -1.88 -5.41 1.71
C PHE A 26 -1.61 -6.76 2.37
N GLY A 27 -1.08 -7.72 1.61
CA GLY A 27 -0.84 -9.06 2.14
C GLY A 27 -2.13 -9.83 2.38
N SER A 28 -2.12 -10.74 3.33
CA SER A 28 -3.23 -11.66 3.56
C SER A 28 -4.50 -10.97 4.02
N TYR A 29 -4.39 -9.91 4.82
CA TYR A 29 -5.56 -9.17 5.29
C TYR A 29 -6.31 -8.50 4.14
N SER A 30 -5.60 -7.99 3.15
CA SER A 30 -6.26 -7.34 2.01
C SER A 30 -7.04 -8.34 1.16
N ARG A 31 -6.65 -9.61 1.19
CA ARG A 31 -7.28 -10.66 0.40
C ARG A 31 -8.31 -11.45 1.20
N GLY A 32 -8.56 -11.09 2.44
CA GLY A 32 -9.49 -11.83 3.29
C GLY A 32 -8.99 -13.22 3.63
N LYS A 33 -7.68 -13.45 3.62
CA LYS A 33 -7.07 -14.75 3.87
C LYS A 33 -6.30 -14.80 5.17
N GLU A 34 -6.56 -13.86 6.05
CA GLU A 34 -5.89 -13.80 7.35
C GLU A 34 -6.21 -15.02 8.19
N LYS A 35 -5.23 -15.46 8.94
CA LYS A 35 -5.37 -16.52 9.92
C LYS A 35 -5.28 -15.89 11.31
N PHE A 36 -5.55 -16.69 12.34
CA PHE A 36 -5.54 -16.21 13.71
C PHE A 36 -4.26 -15.47 14.09
N ASP A 37 -3.13 -15.94 13.61
CA ASP A 37 -1.82 -15.39 13.92
C ASP A 37 -1.20 -14.61 12.76
N SER A 38 -1.99 -14.22 11.77
CA SER A 38 -1.47 -13.45 10.63
C SER A 38 -1.04 -12.06 11.05
N ASP A 39 0.10 -11.62 10.52
CA ASP A 39 0.54 -10.24 10.65
C ASP A 39 -0.36 -9.33 9.82
N ILE A 40 -0.51 -8.10 10.26
CA ILE A 40 -1.17 -7.09 9.44
C ILE A 40 -0.10 -6.35 8.64
N ASP A 41 -0.25 -6.35 7.32
CA ASP A 41 0.62 -5.59 6.43
C ASP A 41 -0.09 -4.32 6.02
N VAL A 42 0.46 -3.18 6.42
CA VAL A 42 -0.17 -1.88 6.16
C VAL A 42 0.87 -0.88 5.66
N ALA A 43 0.51 -0.16 4.62
CA ALA A 43 1.34 0.89 4.05
C ALA A 43 0.67 2.24 4.24
N ILE A 44 1.47 3.25 4.56
CA ILE A 44 0.98 4.61 4.73
C ILE A 44 1.60 5.53 3.70
N LYS A 45 0.79 6.47 3.20
CA LYS A 45 1.24 7.54 2.33
C LYS A 45 1.07 8.83 3.11
N LEU A 46 2.18 9.46 3.43
CA LEU A 46 2.18 10.71 4.20
C LEU A 46 2.55 11.87 3.28
N SER A 47 2.30 13.09 3.73
CA SER A 47 2.70 14.28 2.96
C SER A 47 4.22 14.43 2.91
N LYS A 48 4.93 13.85 3.87
CA LYS A 48 6.40 13.83 3.94
C LYS A 48 6.84 12.46 4.40
N PRO A 49 8.04 12.00 4.00
CA PRO A 49 8.59 10.75 4.54
C PRO A 49 8.73 10.82 6.05
N LEU A 50 8.50 9.72 6.73
CA LEU A 50 8.70 9.59 8.16
C LEU A 50 10.07 8.98 8.41
N GLU A 51 10.77 9.46 9.42
CA GLU A 51 12.07 8.91 9.77
C GLU A 51 11.92 7.46 10.24
N LYS A 52 12.94 6.66 9.96
CA LYS A 52 12.92 5.22 10.25
C LYS A 52 12.64 4.94 11.73
N GLU A 53 13.26 5.70 12.62
CA GLU A 53 13.06 5.54 14.06
C GLU A 53 11.60 5.79 14.45
N ASN A 54 10.95 6.74 13.79
CA ASN A 54 9.56 7.06 14.08
C ASN A 54 8.62 5.98 13.54
N ILE A 55 8.96 5.37 12.41
CA ILE A 55 8.21 4.22 11.89
C ILE A 55 8.29 3.05 12.87
N ILE A 56 9.48 2.77 13.39
CA ILE A 56 9.68 1.67 14.34
C ILE A 56 8.90 1.92 15.63
N SER A 57 8.98 3.14 16.15
CA SER A 57 8.24 3.50 17.37
C SER A 57 6.73 3.38 17.18
N LEU A 58 6.22 3.86 16.05
CA LEU A 58 4.81 3.79 15.74
C LEU A 58 4.35 2.34 15.60
N LYS A 59 5.14 1.52 14.90
CA LYS A 59 4.87 0.10 14.76
C LYS A 59 4.75 -0.58 16.12
N ASN A 60 5.70 -0.31 17.01
CA ASN A 60 5.71 -0.93 18.33
C ASN A 60 4.49 -0.51 19.15
N GLU A 61 4.11 0.75 19.08
CA GLU A 61 2.92 1.24 19.78
C GLU A 61 1.65 0.56 19.27
N ILE A 62 1.54 0.41 17.96
CA ILE A 62 0.38 -0.23 17.34
C ILE A 62 0.30 -1.70 17.76
N GLU A 63 1.43 -2.39 17.72
CA GLU A 63 1.48 -3.80 18.12
C GLU A 63 1.08 -3.98 19.60
N GLU A 64 1.51 -3.06 20.44
CA GLU A 64 1.15 -3.11 21.86
C GLU A 64 -0.36 -2.92 22.06
N ILE A 65 -0.96 -2.00 21.33
CA ILE A 65 -2.39 -1.73 21.45
C ILE A 65 -3.23 -2.87 20.86
N LEU A 66 -2.85 -3.37 19.70
CA LEU A 66 -3.65 -4.37 18.99
C LEU A 66 -3.37 -5.80 19.43
N GLY A 67 -2.20 -6.05 20.01
CA GLY A 67 -1.82 -7.39 20.44
C GLY A 67 -1.49 -8.33 19.29
N ILE A 68 -1.19 -7.80 18.12
CA ILE A 68 -0.80 -8.59 16.94
C ILE A 68 0.38 -7.92 16.27
N ASP A 69 1.14 -8.70 15.50
CA ASP A 69 2.28 -8.18 14.78
C ASP A 69 1.83 -7.33 13.60
N VAL A 70 2.53 -6.24 13.37
CA VAL A 70 2.19 -5.28 12.32
C VAL A 70 3.43 -4.99 11.48
N HIS A 71 3.25 -5.09 10.16
CA HIS A 71 4.27 -4.69 9.20
C HIS A 71 3.89 -3.30 8.69
N LEU A 72 4.52 -2.28 9.23
CA LEU A 72 4.21 -0.89 8.88
C LEU A 72 5.22 -0.36 7.88
N ILE A 73 4.75 0.06 6.71
CA ILE A 73 5.59 0.52 5.62
C ILE A 73 5.21 1.94 5.24
N ASP A 74 6.22 2.81 5.12
CA ASP A 74 6.07 4.12 4.51
C ASP A 74 6.33 3.98 3.01
N LEU A 75 5.35 4.34 2.19
CA LEU A 75 5.46 4.18 0.74
C LEU A 75 6.63 4.96 0.14
N TYR A 76 7.10 6.00 0.81
CA TYR A 76 8.30 6.72 0.37
C TYR A 76 9.58 5.90 0.51
N SER A 77 9.62 4.94 1.41
CA SER A 77 10.86 4.26 1.79
C SER A 77 11.12 2.97 1.02
N ILE A 78 10.27 2.60 0.10
CA ILE A 78 10.38 1.35 -0.65
C ILE A 78 10.62 1.63 -2.13
N ASN A 79 11.11 0.60 -2.84
CA ASN A 79 11.39 0.75 -4.27
C ASN A 79 10.11 0.71 -5.11
N GLU A 80 10.26 1.02 -6.40
CA GLU A 80 9.14 1.13 -7.34
C GLU A 80 8.38 -0.18 -7.49
N ASP A 81 9.08 -1.30 -7.51
CA ASP A 81 8.45 -2.61 -7.71
C ASP A 81 7.53 -2.96 -6.55
N PHE A 82 8.00 -2.76 -5.33
CA PHE A 82 7.22 -3.08 -4.14
C PHE A 82 6.04 -2.11 -3.99
N ARG A 83 6.29 -0.83 -4.27
CA ARG A 83 5.24 0.19 -4.23
C ARG A 83 4.13 -0.12 -5.23
N TYR A 84 4.50 -0.47 -6.45
CA TYR A 84 3.57 -0.87 -7.49
C TYR A 84 2.72 -2.06 -7.02
N GLU A 85 3.35 -3.08 -6.47
CA GLU A 85 2.65 -4.28 -6.02
C GLU A 85 1.63 -3.96 -4.92
N ILE A 86 2.03 -3.16 -3.94
CA ILE A 86 1.13 -2.76 -2.86
C ILE A 86 -0.07 -1.98 -3.41
N LEU A 87 0.17 -1.04 -4.30
CA LEU A 87 -0.90 -0.19 -4.81
C LEU A 87 -1.86 -0.93 -5.73
N ILE A 88 -1.38 -1.95 -6.44
CA ILE A 88 -2.23 -2.75 -7.32
C ILE A 88 -3.07 -3.76 -6.54
N SER A 89 -2.43 -4.48 -5.62
CA SER A 89 -3.09 -5.60 -4.94
C SER A 89 -3.71 -5.21 -3.60
N GLY A 90 -3.34 -4.06 -3.06
CA GLY A 90 -3.79 -3.65 -1.75
C GLY A 90 -5.20 -3.10 -1.73
N LYS A 91 -5.76 -3.05 -0.52
CA LYS A 91 -7.08 -2.49 -0.28
C LYS A 91 -6.91 -1.15 0.42
N THR A 92 -7.47 -0.09 -0.14
CA THR A 92 -7.40 1.23 0.47
C THR A 92 -8.33 1.30 1.67
N LEU A 93 -7.76 1.54 2.85
CA LEU A 93 -8.54 1.72 4.07
C LEU A 93 -8.96 3.17 4.26
N TYR A 94 -8.13 4.09 3.82
CA TYR A 94 -8.36 5.51 4.01
C TYR A 94 -7.67 6.28 2.90
N CYS A 95 -8.30 7.34 2.47
CA CYS A 95 -7.77 8.22 1.44
C CYS A 95 -8.34 9.61 1.70
N LYS A 96 -7.46 10.57 1.94
CA LYS A 96 -7.86 11.94 2.25
C LYS A 96 -8.51 12.62 1.05
N ASN A 97 -7.98 12.38 -0.14
CA ASN A 97 -8.48 12.95 -1.39
C ASN A 97 -8.35 11.90 -2.49
N GLU A 98 -9.47 11.43 -2.98
CA GLU A 98 -9.49 10.34 -3.97
C GLU A 98 -8.77 10.72 -5.27
N TYR A 99 -8.99 11.93 -5.76
CA TYR A 99 -8.35 12.38 -6.98
C TYR A 99 -6.83 12.41 -6.84
N GLU A 100 -6.34 13.01 -5.76
CA GLU A 100 -4.91 13.08 -5.53
C GLU A 100 -4.28 11.70 -5.37
N PHE A 101 -4.97 10.79 -4.69
CA PHE A 101 -4.46 9.45 -4.51
C PHE A 101 -4.44 8.67 -5.83
N GLU A 102 -5.46 8.83 -6.67
CA GLU A 102 -5.47 8.20 -8.00
C GLU A 102 -4.33 8.74 -8.86
N MET A 103 -4.06 10.03 -8.80
CA MET A 103 -2.94 10.63 -9.53
C MET A 103 -1.60 10.11 -9.01
N TYR A 104 -1.49 9.93 -7.70
CA TYR A 104 -0.30 9.35 -7.09
C TYR A 104 -0.08 7.91 -7.59
N LYS A 105 -1.13 7.12 -7.64
CA LYS A 105 -1.03 5.74 -8.14
C LYS A 105 -0.60 5.71 -9.61
N LEU A 106 -1.16 6.59 -10.42
CA LEU A 106 -0.76 6.68 -11.82
C LEU A 106 0.73 7.04 -11.97
N LYS A 107 1.20 7.95 -11.14
CA LYS A 107 2.62 8.30 -11.11
C LYS A 107 3.48 7.09 -10.75
N CYS A 108 3.09 6.34 -9.74
CA CYS A 108 3.83 5.16 -9.31
C CYS A 108 3.83 4.07 -10.38
N PHE A 109 2.72 3.88 -11.07
CA PHE A 109 2.64 2.91 -12.16
C PHE A 109 3.55 3.33 -13.32
N SER A 110 3.58 4.62 -13.62
CA SER A 110 4.46 5.17 -14.64
C SER A 110 5.93 4.95 -14.30
N GLU A 111 6.29 5.21 -13.06
CA GLU A 111 7.65 4.98 -12.56
C GLU A 111 8.02 3.49 -12.63
N TYR A 112 7.10 2.62 -12.28
CA TYR A 112 7.31 1.19 -12.40
C TYR A 112 7.63 0.80 -13.84
N LEU A 113 6.86 1.30 -14.80
CA LEU A 113 7.08 0.98 -16.20
C LEU A 113 8.43 1.50 -16.71
N MET A 114 8.91 2.62 -16.19
CA MET A 114 10.15 3.21 -16.65
C MET A 114 11.39 2.63 -15.98
N PHE A 115 11.30 2.24 -14.72
CA PHE A 115 12.47 1.90 -13.93
C PHE A 115 12.51 0.46 -13.43
N SER A 116 11.40 -0.28 -13.51
CA SER A 116 11.35 -1.66 -13.06
C SER A 116 12.10 -2.58 -14.01
N GLU A 117 12.80 -3.57 -13.47
CA GLU A 117 13.41 -4.61 -14.27
C GLU A 117 12.38 -5.48 -14.96
N ASP A 118 11.17 -5.55 -14.41
CA ASP A 118 10.07 -6.34 -14.96
C ASP A 118 9.32 -5.64 -16.08
N ARG A 119 9.66 -4.39 -16.37
CA ARG A 119 8.93 -3.59 -17.36
C ARG A 119 9.03 -4.15 -18.79
N LYS A 120 10.13 -4.83 -19.09
CA LYS A 120 10.39 -5.28 -20.45
C LYS A 120 9.32 -6.22 -20.99
N PRO A 121 8.89 -7.26 -20.25
CA PRO A 121 7.79 -8.09 -20.75
C PRO A 121 6.50 -7.30 -20.96
N ILE A 122 6.23 -6.31 -20.11
CA ILE A 122 5.05 -5.47 -20.21
C ILE A 122 5.11 -4.63 -21.50
N ILE A 123 6.24 -3.98 -21.74
CA ILE A 123 6.46 -3.14 -22.91
C ILE A 123 6.37 -3.99 -24.17
N ASP A 124 6.97 -5.18 -24.18
CA ASP A 124 6.95 -6.07 -25.33
C ASP A 124 5.52 -6.50 -25.68
N LYS A 125 4.69 -6.79 -24.67
CA LYS A 125 3.29 -7.13 -24.90
C LYS A 125 2.51 -5.97 -25.51
N VAL A 126 2.73 -4.77 -25.03
CA VAL A 126 2.09 -3.58 -25.58
C VAL A 126 2.49 -3.37 -27.03
N LYS A 127 3.79 -3.48 -27.33
CA LYS A 127 4.29 -3.32 -28.70
C LYS A 127 3.72 -4.34 -29.65
N ASN A 128 3.46 -5.54 -29.19
CA ASN A 128 2.95 -6.63 -30.01
C ASN A 128 1.43 -6.71 -30.03
N GLY A 129 0.76 -5.69 -29.51
CA GLY A 129 -0.70 -5.67 -29.46
C GLY A 129 -1.30 -6.68 -28.50
N GLY A 130 -0.54 -7.05 -27.45
CA GLY A 130 -0.99 -8.03 -26.49
C GLY A 130 -2.11 -7.55 -25.56
N THR A 131 -2.56 -8.44 -24.70
CA THR A 131 -3.70 -8.22 -23.81
C THR A 131 -3.38 -7.42 -22.57
N LEU A 132 -2.16 -6.92 -22.44
CA LEU A 132 -1.74 -6.21 -21.25
C LEU A 132 -2.61 -5.00 -20.96
N TYR A 133 -3.08 -4.33 -22.00
CA TYR A 133 -3.91 -3.15 -21.81
C TYR A 133 -5.16 -3.46 -20.99
N GLY A 134 -5.84 -4.55 -21.31
CA GLY A 134 -7.00 -4.97 -20.54
C GLY A 134 -6.65 -5.33 -19.10
N LYS A 135 -5.51 -5.97 -18.92
CA LYS A 135 -5.02 -6.32 -17.58
C LYS A 135 -4.74 -5.06 -16.77
N TRP A 136 -4.11 -4.07 -17.37
CA TRP A 136 -3.85 -2.79 -16.73
C TRP A 136 -5.14 -2.10 -16.31
N ALA A 137 -6.12 -2.11 -17.19
CA ALA A 137 -7.41 -1.50 -16.90
C ALA A 137 -8.06 -2.15 -15.67
N SER A 138 -7.95 -3.46 -15.53
CA SER A 138 -8.51 -4.16 -14.37
C SER A 138 -7.75 -3.84 -13.08
N TYR A 139 -6.47 -3.52 -13.16
CA TYR A 139 -5.69 -3.14 -11.98
C TYR A 139 -6.00 -1.72 -11.52
N ILE A 140 -6.28 -0.82 -12.46
CA ILE A 140 -6.48 0.59 -12.16
C ILE A 140 -7.90 0.85 -11.65
N GLN A 141 -8.83 0.02 -12.02
CA GLN A 141 -10.19 0.12 -11.53
C GLN A 141 -10.29 -0.31 -10.05
#